data_1fcf58e62f1d572cbae592ad38202c68
#
_entry.id   1fcf58e62f1d572cbae592ad38202c68
#
_cell.length_a   1.000
_cell.length_b   1.000
_cell.length_c   1.000
_cell.angle_alpha   90.00
_cell.angle_beta   90.00
_cell.angle_gamma   90.00
#
_symmetry.space_group_name_H-M   'P 1'
#
loop_
_entity.id
_entity.type
_entity.pdbx_description
1 polymer ?
#
loop_
_entity_poly.entity_id
_entity_poly.type
_entity_poly.pdbx_seq_one_letter_code
_entity_poly.pdbx_strand_id
1 'polypeptide(L)'
;MTKRRGNSTDRPPRAGSSVAPAGQRVRRWAIPGLLAAAVLVAIGVLAFGGGTTASDPAGGTASVRPVLGKAEAPVLIREYGDFQCPSCGAFARLIEPQIRAAYIDTGKVRLEWHDFAWIGAESRDAANAARCAGDQGKFWEYHDLLYQSQSGENQGAFSKDRLKSFGAGLGLGTATFGACIDGGNHLAAVQADFADVSSKGFNGTPTFVIGTQRIVGAQPFEVFQAAIEAALATK
;
A
#
# COMPACT_ATOMS: atom_id res chain seq x y z
N MET A 1 12.47 -1.07 67.48
CA MET A 1 13.75 -1.79 67.62
C MET A 1 13.99 -2.43 66.27
N THR A 2 14.94 -2.22 65.48
CA THR A 2 16.29 -1.74 65.34
C THR A 2 16.59 -1.65 63.87
N LYS A 3 16.76 -0.56 63.24
CA LYS A 3 17.88 0.15 62.66
C LYS A 3 19.05 -0.74 62.17
N ARG A 4 19.32 -0.72 60.82
CA ARG A 4 20.69 -0.46 60.33
C ARG A 4 20.71 -0.06 58.85
N ARG A 5 21.44 1.03 58.66
CA ARG A 5 21.93 1.65 57.44
C ARG A 5 23.09 0.83 56.86
N GLY A 6 23.30 0.92 55.55
CA GLY A 6 24.53 0.52 54.89
C GLY A 6 24.64 1.24 53.55
N ASN A 7 25.32 2.35 53.58
CA ASN A 7 25.81 3.18 52.49
C ASN A 7 27.08 2.56 51.93
N SER A 8 27.25 2.46 50.61
CA SER A 8 28.60 2.50 50.02
C SER A 8 28.52 2.88 48.53
N THR A 9 28.99 4.06 48.28
CA THR A 9 29.46 4.64 47.05
C THR A 9 30.76 3.95 46.64
N ASP A 10 30.87 3.51 45.38
CA ASP A 10 32.18 3.40 44.73
C ASP A 10 32.04 3.60 43.23
N ARG A 11 32.65 4.67 42.77
CA ARG A 11 32.84 5.07 41.39
C ARG A 11 34.33 5.00 41.07
N PRO A 12 34.79 4.19 40.11
CA PRO A 12 36.17 4.30 39.66
C PRO A 12 36.34 5.31 38.52
N PRO A 13 37.59 5.79 38.29
CA PRO A 13 37.85 7.04 37.59
C PRO A 13 37.97 6.88 36.06
N ARG A 14 37.75 8.01 35.38
CA ARG A 14 38.03 8.23 33.97
C ARG A 14 39.53 8.15 33.68
N ALA A 15 39.89 7.34 32.68
CA ALA A 15 41.18 7.48 32.00
C ALA A 15 40.91 8.04 30.61
N GLY A 16 41.46 9.23 30.37
CA GLY A 16 41.50 9.86 29.05
C GLY A 16 42.60 9.25 28.22
N SER A 17 42.31 9.07 26.92
CA SER A 17 43.35 8.82 25.93
C SER A 17 43.05 9.68 24.71
N SER A 18 43.85 10.73 24.59
CA SER A 18 44.00 11.57 23.42
C SER A 18 44.68 10.79 22.30
N VAL A 19 44.09 10.73 21.14
CA VAL A 19 44.79 10.32 19.91
C VAL A 19 44.66 11.43 18.89
N ALA A 20 45.83 11.93 18.46
CA ALA A 20 46.04 12.99 17.48
C ALA A 20 45.67 12.53 16.05
N PRO A 21 45.38 13.48 15.14
CA PRO A 21 45.00 13.16 13.77
C PRO A 21 46.24 12.92 12.88
N ALA A 22 46.25 11.80 12.19
CA ALA A 22 47.24 11.51 11.14
C ALA A 22 46.84 12.19 9.84
N GLY A 23 47.78 13.00 9.33
CA GLY A 23 47.62 13.79 8.12
C GLY A 23 47.46 12.94 6.85
N GLN A 24 46.50 13.28 6.05
CA GLN A 24 46.36 12.79 4.68
C GLN A 24 47.24 13.63 3.72
N ARG A 25 48.26 12.99 3.19
CA ARG A 25 49.06 13.51 2.08
C ARG A 25 48.24 13.46 0.79
N VAL A 26 47.88 14.64 0.30
CA VAL A 26 47.37 14.82 -1.06
C VAL A 26 48.51 14.67 -2.07
N ARG A 27 48.44 13.59 -2.83
CA ARG A 27 49.38 13.34 -3.92
C ARG A 27 48.82 13.98 -5.19
N ARG A 28 49.33 15.17 -5.53
CA ARG A 28 49.08 15.84 -6.81
C ARG A 28 49.80 15.06 -7.92
N TRP A 29 49.05 14.58 -8.89
CA TRP A 29 49.57 14.11 -10.17
C TRP A 29 49.31 15.16 -11.21
N ALA A 30 50.40 15.63 -11.76
CA ALA A 30 50.43 16.63 -12.84
C ALA A 30 50.08 15.94 -14.17
N ILE A 31 49.30 16.65 -14.96
CA ILE A 31 49.00 16.36 -16.36
C ILE A 31 50.14 16.96 -17.22
N PRO A 32 50.59 16.31 -18.26
CA PRO A 32 50.95 17.03 -19.46
C PRO A 32 50.06 16.64 -20.63
N GLY A 33 49.61 17.68 -21.34
CA GLY A 33 48.79 17.55 -22.52
C GLY A 33 49.56 17.14 -23.76
N LEU A 34 48.82 16.78 -24.77
CA LEU A 34 49.23 16.91 -26.17
C LEU A 34 48.01 17.08 -27.08
N LEU A 35 48.11 18.09 -27.91
CA LEU A 35 47.23 18.56 -28.96
C LEU A 35 47.26 17.66 -30.22
N ALA A 36 46.23 17.88 -31.03
CA ALA A 36 46.09 17.60 -32.47
C ALA A 36 45.52 16.22 -32.82
N ALA A 37 44.51 16.06 -33.65
CA ALA A 37 44.26 16.69 -34.96
C ALA A 37 42.80 16.53 -35.35
N ALA A 38 42.24 17.54 -35.97
CA ALA A 38 40.99 17.55 -36.72
C ALA A 38 41.12 16.79 -38.03
N VAL A 39 40.20 15.92 -38.37
CA VAL A 39 39.88 15.53 -39.74
C VAL A 39 38.40 15.51 -39.93
N LEU A 40 37.89 16.45 -40.73
CA LEU A 40 36.57 16.47 -41.31
C LEU A 40 36.45 15.36 -42.38
N VAL A 41 35.40 14.52 -42.25
CA VAL A 41 34.79 13.89 -43.41
C VAL A 41 33.27 14.05 -43.28
N ALA A 42 32.78 14.98 -44.07
CA ALA A 42 31.37 15.05 -44.42
C ALA A 42 31.07 14.04 -45.53
N ILE A 43 29.85 13.58 -45.56
CA ILE A 43 28.99 13.03 -46.66
C ILE A 43 28.41 11.69 -46.30
N GLY A 44 27.08 11.66 -46.29
CA GLY A 44 26.28 10.44 -46.25
C GLY A 44 24.90 10.61 -45.62
N VAL A 45 24.10 11.56 -46.11
CA VAL A 45 22.66 11.58 -45.91
C VAL A 45 22.08 10.46 -46.73
N LEU A 46 21.55 9.42 -46.08
CA LEU A 46 20.45 8.63 -46.60
C LEU A 46 19.54 8.20 -45.45
N ALA A 47 18.31 8.64 -45.57
CA ALA A 47 17.18 8.40 -44.70
C ALA A 47 16.91 6.91 -44.53
N PHE A 48 16.92 6.46 -43.28
CA PHE A 48 16.07 5.38 -42.83
C PHE A 48 15.44 5.87 -41.54
N GLY A 49 14.18 6.28 -41.65
CA GLY A 49 13.33 6.59 -40.54
C GLY A 49 13.05 5.32 -39.70
N GLY A 50 13.92 5.01 -38.79
CA GLY A 50 13.69 4.11 -37.69
C GLY A 50 13.33 4.96 -36.47
N GLY A 51 12.05 5.22 -36.30
CA GLY A 51 11.56 5.81 -35.06
C GLY A 51 11.89 4.85 -33.93
N THR A 52 13.01 5.09 -33.25
CA THR A 52 13.21 4.57 -31.90
C THR A 52 12.23 5.31 -31.02
N THR A 53 11.05 4.71 -30.85
CA THR A 53 10.21 5.06 -29.72
C THR A 53 11.05 4.80 -28.49
N ALA A 54 11.56 5.86 -27.91
CA ALA A 54 12.08 5.83 -26.55
C ALA A 54 10.91 5.32 -25.70
N SER A 55 11.01 4.08 -25.27
CA SER A 55 10.10 3.54 -24.26
C SER A 55 10.41 4.32 -22.99
N ASP A 56 9.52 5.24 -22.63
CA ASP A 56 9.56 5.91 -21.34
C ASP A 56 9.57 4.85 -20.25
N PRO A 57 10.59 4.78 -19.39
CA PRO A 57 10.60 3.84 -18.27
C PRO A 57 9.71 4.30 -17.10
N ALA A 58 8.83 5.25 -17.32
CA ALA A 58 7.89 5.79 -16.32
C ALA A 58 6.43 5.41 -16.61
N GLY A 59 6.20 4.27 -17.26
CA GLY A 59 4.90 3.61 -17.28
C GLY A 59 4.72 2.82 -15.98
N GLY A 60 4.61 3.51 -14.84
CA GLY A 60 3.95 2.93 -13.70
C GLY A 60 2.54 2.55 -14.16
N THR A 61 2.29 1.26 -14.39
CA THR A 61 0.94 0.75 -14.58
C THR A 61 0.16 1.20 -13.37
N ALA A 62 -0.73 2.20 -13.57
CA ALA A 62 -1.67 2.57 -12.52
C ALA A 62 -2.31 1.26 -12.07
N SER A 63 -1.99 0.83 -10.88
CA SER A 63 -2.50 -0.42 -10.33
C SER A 63 -4.02 -0.35 -10.41
N VAL A 64 -4.61 -1.22 -11.22
CA VAL A 64 -6.06 -1.26 -11.38
C VAL A 64 -6.65 -1.53 -10.00
N ARG A 65 -7.45 -0.56 -9.51
CA ARG A 65 -8.11 -0.73 -8.23
C ARG A 65 -9.15 -1.83 -8.29
N PRO A 66 -9.23 -2.66 -7.25
CA PRO A 66 -10.25 -3.71 -7.19
C PRO A 66 -11.65 -3.09 -7.15
N VAL A 67 -12.52 -3.58 -8.02
CA VAL A 67 -13.92 -3.15 -8.11
C VAL A 67 -14.82 -4.36 -7.94
N LEU A 68 -15.83 -4.23 -7.09
CA LEU A 68 -16.91 -5.18 -6.91
C LEU A 68 -18.17 -4.65 -7.60
N GLY A 69 -18.85 -5.48 -8.35
CA GLY A 69 -20.05 -5.10 -9.11
C GLY A 69 -19.77 -4.84 -10.58
N LYS A 70 -20.79 -4.35 -11.29
CA LYS A 70 -20.73 -4.11 -12.72
C LYS A 70 -19.98 -2.82 -13.03
N ALA A 71 -19.09 -2.85 -14.01
CA ALA A 71 -18.26 -1.70 -14.39
C ALA A 71 -19.10 -0.46 -14.77
N GLU A 72 -20.25 -0.68 -15.39
CA GLU A 72 -21.20 0.33 -15.85
C GLU A 72 -22.21 0.78 -14.76
N ALA A 73 -22.12 0.24 -13.52
CA ALA A 73 -23.02 0.68 -12.44
C ALA A 73 -22.95 2.19 -12.24
N PRO A 74 -24.13 2.88 -12.19
CA PRO A 74 -24.17 4.34 -12.21
C PRO A 74 -23.59 5.00 -10.96
N VAL A 75 -23.63 4.33 -9.80
CA VAL A 75 -23.09 4.86 -8.55
C VAL A 75 -21.83 4.13 -8.17
N LEU A 76 -20.78 4.90 -7.89
CA LEU A 76 -19.50 4.40 -7.37
C LEU A 76 -19.40 4.73 -5.88
N ILE A 77 -19.20 3.71 -5.06
CA ILE A 77 -18.73 3.83 -3.68
C ILE A 77 -17.21 3.64 -3.70
N ARG A 78 -16.46 4.59 -3.15
CA ARG A 78 -15.03 4.40 -2.86
C ARG A 78 -14.89 4.12 -1.38
N GLU A 79 -14.31 2.98 -1.06
CA GLU A 79 -13.97 2.59 0.30
C GLU A 79 -12.48 2.74 0.54
N TYR A 80 -12.13 3.46 1.59
CA TYR A 80 -10.76 3.63 2.06
C TYR A 80 -10.60 2.87 3.37
N GLY A 81 -9.92 1.73 3.31
CA GLY A 81 -9.89 0.76 4.39
C GLY A 81 -8.52 0.25 4.77
N ASP A 82 -8.44 -0.30 5.98
CA ASP A 82 -7.29 -1.00 6.54
C ASP A 82 -7.72 -2.38 7.02
N PHE A 83 -7.04 -3.43 6.57
CA PHE A 83 -7.40 -4.80 6.94
C PHE A 83 -7.22 -5.12 8.42
N GLN A 84 -6.44 -4.34 9.16
CA GLN A 84 -6.35 -4.49 10.61
C GLN A 84 -7.41 -3.70 11.38
N CYS A 85 -8.06 -2.72 10.75
CA CYS A 85 -9.01 -1.83 11.43
C CYS A 85 -10.27 -2.61 11.88
N PRO A 86 -10.60 -2.64 13.20
CA PRO A 86 -11.78 -3.34 13.68
C PRO A 86 -13.09 -2.79 13.11
N SER A 87 -13.16 -1.47 12.92
CA SER A 87 -14.34 -0.81 12.32
C SER A 87 -14.52 -1.19 10.85
N CYS A 88 -13.42 -1.33 10.06
CA CYS A 88 -13.49 -1.86 8.70
C CYS A 88 -14.03 -3.30 8.69
N GLY A 89 -13.52 -4.13 9.61
CA GLY A 89 -14.04 -5.50 9.76
C GLY A 89 -15.51 -5.55 10.18
N ALA A 90 -15.96 -4.62 11.01
CA ALA A 90 -17.39 -4.52 11.35
C ALA A 90 -18.24 -4.16 10.13
N PHE A 91 -17.79 -3.20 9.31
CA PHE A 91 -18.44 -2.84 8.06
C PHE A 91 -18.51 -4.05 7.11
N ALA A 92 -17.38 -4.68 6.82
CA ALA A 92 -17.30 -5.81 5.88
C ALA A 92 -18.17 -7.00 6.29
N ARG A 93 -18.33 -7.27 7.59
CA ARG A 93 -19.13 -8.40 8.08
C ARG A 93 -20.62 -8.10 8.25
N LEU A 94 -20.98 -6.84 8.56
CA LEU A 94 -22.36 -6.52 9.00
C LEU A 94 -23.11 -5.62 8.03
N ILE A 95 -22.42 -4.70 7.35
CA ILE A 95 -23.06 -3.67 6.53
C ILE A 95 -22.89 -3.95 5.03
N GLU A 96 -21.67 -4.27 4.60
CA GLU A 96 -21.37 -4.54 3.20
C GLU A 96 -22.25 -5.63 2.57
N PRO A 97 -22.55 -6.75 3.24
CA PRO A 97 -23.47 -7.77 2.68
C PRO A 97 -24.87 -7.21 2.35
N GLN A 98 -25.36 -6.27 3.13
CA GLN A 98 -26.65 -5.62 2.87
C GLN A 98 -26.54 -4.68 1.64
N ILE A 99 -25.44 -3.94 1.50
CA ILE A 99 -25.18 -3.11 0.33
C ILE A 99 -25.01 -3.97 -0.92
N ARG A 100 -24.29 -5.10 -0.81
CA ARG A 100 -24.14 -6.06 -1.92
C ARG A 100 -25.49 -6.54 -2.41
N ALA A 101 -26.32 -7.07 -1.53
CA ALA A 101 -27.63 -7.61 -1.91
C ALA A 101 -28.59 -6.56 -2.46
N ALA A 102 -28.64 -5.36 -1.86
CA ALA A 102 -29.61 -4.33 -2.26
C ALA A 102 -29.19 -3.57 -3.53
N TYR A 103 -27.88 -3.40 -3.75
CA TYR A 103 -27.39 -2.45 -4.75
C TYR A 103 -26.32 -3.00 -5.71
N ILE A 104 -25.33 -3.74 -5.22
CA ILE A 104 -24.21 -4.20 -6.06
C ILE A 104 -24.68 -5.32 -6.98
N ASP A 105 -25.33 -6.35 -6.43
CA ASP A 105 -25.82 -7.51 -7.19
C ASP A 105 -26.90 -7.10 -8.18
N THR A 106 -27.65 -6.05 -7.89
CA THR A 106 -28.66 -5.47 -8.80
C THR A 106 -28.05 -4.60 -9.91
N GLY A 107 -26.74 -4.31 -9.85
CA GLY A 107 -26.03 -3.49 -10.83
C GLY A 107 -26.25 -1.97 -10.67
N LYS A 108 -26.79 -1.52 -9.57
CA LYS A 108 -27.00 -0.08 -9.28
C LYS A 108 -25.74 0.59 -8.75
N VAL A 109 -24.89 -0.17 -8.06
CA VAL A 109 -23.69 0.31 -7.38
C VAL A 109 -22.50 -0.57 -7.74
N ARG A 110 -21.32 0.04 -7.78
CA ARG A 110 -20.02 -0.64 -7.74
C ARG A 110 -19.20 -0.10 -6.58
N LEU A 111 -18.44 -0.97 -5.93
CA LEU A 111 -17.56 -0.66 -4.81
C LEU A 111 -16.11 -0.74 -5.27
N GLU A 112 -15.35 0.34 -5.10
CA GLU A 112 -13.92 0.43 -5.43
C GLU A 112 -13.12 0.51 -4.13
N TRP A 113 -12.16 -0.39 -3.99
CA TRP A 113 -11.27 -0.43 -2.84
C TRP A 113 -10.05 0.47 -3.01
N HIS A 114 -9.70 1.17 -1.92
CA HIS A 114 -8.49 1.98 -1.78
C HIS A 114 -7.75 1.60 -0.49
N ASP A 115 -6.47 1.29 -0.60
CA ASP A 115 -5.68 0.95 0.58
C ASP A 115 -5.39 2.19 1.43
N PHE A 116 -5.85 2.15 2.67
CA PHE A 116 -5.46 3.11 3.70
C PHE A 116 -4.76 2.38 4.85
N ALA A 117 -3.67 1.69 4.53
CA ALA A 117 -2.91 0.81 5.42
C ALA A 117 -2.05 1.62 6.40
N TRP A 118 -2.65 2.16 7.46
CA TRP A 118 -2.03 3.12 8.39
C TRP A 118 -1.71 2.57 9.78
N ILE A 119 -2.38 1.47 10.20
CA ILE A 119 -2.24 0.94 11.56
C ILE A 119 -0.84 0.36 11.80
N GLY A 120 -0.21 -0.26 10.78
CA GLY A 120 1.13 -0.78 10.97
C GLY A 120 1.70 -1.60 9.82
N ALA A 121 2.73 -2.39 10.15
CA ALA A 121 3.41 -3.21 9.15
C ALA A 121 2.48 -4.28 8.58
N GLU A 122 1.73 -4.96 9.43
CA GLU A 122 0.80 -6.01 9.02
C GLU A 122 -0.35 -5.47 8.15
N SER A 123 -0.74 -4.19 8.28
CA SER A 123 -1.70 -3.56 7.38
C SER A 123 -1.17 -3.49 5.95
N ARG A 124 0.10 -3.08 5.81
CA ARG A 124 0.76 -3.01 4.49
C ARG A 124 0.98 -4.39 3.90
N ASP A 125 1.36 -5.37 4.71
CA ASP A 125 1.55 -6.75 4.26
C ASP A 125 0.22 -7.38 3.84
N ALA A 126 -0.87 -7.13 4.58
CA ALA A 126 -2.22 -7.59 4.23
C ALA A 126 -2.73 -6.94 2.93
N ALA A 127 -2.53 -5.62 2.77
CA ALA A 127 -2.89 -4.91 1.54
C ALA A 127 -2.11 -5.42 0.32
N ASN A 128 -0.79 -5.63 0.47
CA ASN A 128 0.04 -6.25 -0.57
C ASN A 128 -0.48 -7.65 -0.93
N ALA A 129 -0.81 -8.48 0.07
CA ALA A 129 -1.31 -9.82 -0.15
C ALA A 129 -2.69 -9.84 -0.84
N ALA A 130 -3.60 -8.92 -0.46
CA ALA A 130 -4.90 -8.79 -1.12
C ALA A 130 -4.76 -8.41 -2.60
N ARG A 131 -3.82 -7.50 -2.94
CA ARG A 131 -3.51 -7.18 -4.33
C ARG A 131 -2.87 -8.34 -5.07
N CYS A 132 -1.97 -9.11 -4.42
CA CYS A 132 -1.43 -10.34 -4.99
C CYS A 132 -2.52 -11.39 -5.27
N ALA A 133 -3.55 -11.47 -4.43
CA ALA A 133 -4.73 -12.30 -4.71
C ALA A 133 -5.54 -11.75 -5.88
N GLY A 134 -5.60 -10.43 -6.01
CA GLY A 134 -6.21 -9.73 -7.14
C GLY A 134 -5.56 -10.04 -8.48
N ASP A 135 -4.24 -10.24 -8.54
CA ASP A 135 -3.51 -10.68 -9.74
C ASP A 135 -4.01 -12.04 -10.26
N GLN A 136 -4.66 -12.82 -9.39
CA GLN A 136 -5.27 -14.12 -9.69
C GLN A 136 -6.82 -14.07 -9.68
N GLY A 137 -7.40 -12.86 -9.73
CA GLY A 137 -8.85 -12.66 -9.80
C GLY A 137 -9.59 -12.95 -8.48
N LYS A 138 -8.88 -12.98 -7.34
CA LYS A 138 -9.41 -13.38 -6.03
C LYS A 138 -9.32 -12.30 -4.96
N PHE A 139 -9.30 -11.02 -5.37
CA PHE A 139 -9.18 -9.91 -4.42
C PHE A 139 -10.29 -9.93 -3.36
N TRP A 140 -11.55 -10.03 -3.79
CA TRP A 140 -12.69 -9.88 -2.89
C TRP A 140 -12.87 -11.10 -1.96
N GLU A 141 -12.61 -12.30 -2.44
CA GLU A 141 -12.62 -13.50 -1.59
C GLU A 141 -11.49 -13.43 -0.54
N TYR A 142 -10.34 -12.88 -0.93
CA TYR A 142 -9.22 -12.70 -0.01
C TYR A 142 -9.48 -11.55 0.98
N HIS A 143 -10.07 -10.44 0.53
CA HIS A 143 -10.55 -9.34 1.34
C HIS A 143 -11.50 -9.82 2.45
N ASP A 144 -12.52 -10.57 2.08
CA ASP A 144 -13.51 -11.09 3.03
C ASP A 144 -12.84 -12.03 4.07
N LEU A 145 -11.90 -12.87 3.61
CA LEU A 145 -11.14 -13.77 4.48
C LEU A 145 -10.23 -13.02 5.45
N LEU A 146 -9.58 -11.93 5.01
CA LEU A 146 -8.77 -11.10 5.89
C LEU A 146 -9.61 -10.52 7.03
N TYR A 147 -10.78 -9.94 6.72
CA TYR A 147 -11.65 -9.38 7.75
C TYR A 147 -12.26 -10.44 8.68
N GLN A 148 -12.50 -11.64 8.20
CA GLN A 148 -12.92 -12.78 9.03
C GLN A 148 -11.79 -13.26 9.96
N SER A 149 -10.53 -13.05 9.57
CA SER A 149 -9.34 -13.55 10.26
C SER A 149 -8.69 -12.51 11.19
N GLN A 150 -9.31 -11.34 11.37
CA GLN A 150 -8.79 -10.31 12.29
C GLN A 150 -8.61 -10.85 13.71
N SER A 151 -7.43 -10.58 14.31
CA SER A 151 -7.11 -10.99 15.68
C SER A 151 -6.07 -10.03 16.27
N GLY A 152 -6.51 -8.83 16.63
CA GLY A 152 -5.65 -7.76 17.14
C GLY A 152 -4.82 -7.07 16.05
N GLU A 153 -4.23 -5.93 16.43
CA GLU A 153 -3.45 -5.07 15.55
C GLU A 153 -1.95 -5.34 15.76
N ASN A 154 -1.22 -5.66 14.69
CA ASN A 154 0.22 -5.97 14.73
C ASN A 154 0.60 -7.08 15.73
N GLN A 155 -0.23 -8.12 15.85
CA GLN A 155 -0.03 -9.25 16.75
C GLN A 155 0.14 -10.59 16.01
N GLY A 156 0.54 -10.54 14.75
CA GLY A 156 0.82 -11.72 13.93
C GLY A 156 -0.40 -12.27 13.18
N ALA A 157 -1.57 -11.61 13.27
CA ALA A 157 -2.76 -12.02 12.53
C ALA A 157 -2.52 -12.04 11.02
N PHE A 158 -1.71 -11.09 10.53
CA PHE A 158 -1.35 -10.93 9.13
C PHE A 158 0.15 -11.06 8.89
N SER A 159 0.82 -11.94 9.65
CA SER A 159 2.19 -12.35 9.31
C SER A 159 2.24 -12.98 7.91
N LYS A 160 3.36 -12.82 7.19
CA LYS A 160 3.48 -13.31 5.80
C LYS A 160 3.14 -14.79 5.65
N ASP A 161 3.51 -15.63 6.63
CA ASP A 161 3.20 -17.05 6.59
C ASP A 161 1.69 -17.32 6.70
N ARG A 162 0.98 -16.57 7.57
CA ARG A 162 -0.47 -16.68 7.66
C ARG A 162 -1.15 -16.16 6.39
N LEU A 163 -0.70 -15.04 5.85
CA LEU A 163 -1.21 -14.50 4.58
C LEU A 163 -1.06 -15.52 3.44
N LYS A 164 0.09 -16.20 3.34
CA LYS A 164 0.28 -17.28 2.36
C LYS A 164 -0.66 -18.45 2.60
N SER A 165 -0.89 -18.83 3.86
CA SER A 165 -1.81 -19.93 4.19
C SER A 165 -3.25 -19.60 3.83
N PHE A 166 -3.68 -18.35 3.98
CA PHE A 166 -5.00 -17.89 3.52
C PHE A 166 -5.17 -18.04 2.00
N GLY A 167 -4.14 -17.65 1.24
CA GLY A 167 -4.14 -17.82 -0.21
C GLY A 167 -4.23 -19.28 -0.64
N ALA A 168 -3.50 -20.17 0.05
CA ALA A 168 -3.58 -21.60 -0.19
C ALA A 168 -5.01 -22.15 0.06
N GLY A 169 -5.67 -21.67 1.14
CA GLY A 169 -7.06 -22.03 1.46
C GLY A 169 -8.06 -21.58 0.39
N LEU A 170 -7.78 -20.53 -0.34
CA LEU A 170 -8.59 -20.02 -1.46
C LEU A 170 -8.20 -20.64 -2.82
N GLY A 171 -7.25 -21.56 -2.84
CA GLY A 171 -6.77 -22.20 -4.08
C GLY A 171 -5.93 -21.31 -4.96
N LEU A 172 -5.29 -20.27 -4.40
CA LEU A 172 -4.33 -19.45 -5.14
C LEU A 172 -3.06 -20.27 -5.48
N GLY A 173 -2.46 -19.99 -6.63
CA GLY A 173 -1.19 -20.61 -7.03
C GLY A 173 -0.09 -20.28 -6.03
N THR A 174 0.23 -21.20 -5.14
CA THR A 174 1.05 -20.96 -3.93
C THR A 174 2.44 -20.40 -4.23
N ALA A 175 3.09 -20.87 -5.29
CA ALA A 175 4.42 -20.38 -5.68
C ALA A 175 4.35 -18.90 -6.14
N THR A 176 3.43 -18.58 -7.06
CA THR A 176 3.26 -17.22 -7.61
C THR A 176 2.77 -16.25 -6.54
N PHE A 177 1.78 -16.66 -5.75
CA PHE A 177 1.23 -15.86 -4.67
C PHE A 177 2.27 -15.60 -3.57
N GLY A 178 2.99 -16.65 -3.15
CA GLY A 178 4.06 -16.53 -2.17
C GLY A 178 5.19 -15.61 -2.63
N ALA A 179 5.63 -15.74 -3.87
CA ALA A 179 6.65 -14.87 -4.45
C ALA A 179 6.21 -13.40 -4.51
N CYS A 180 4.92 -13.15 -4.84
CA CYS A 180 4.35 -11.81 -4.84
C CYS A 180 4.36 -11.17 -3.45
N ILE A 181 3.96 -11.93 -2.41
CA ILE A 181 3.99 -11.46 -1.01
C ILE A 181 5.42 -11.18 -0.56
N ASP A 182 6.34 -12.12 -0.79
CA ASP A 182 7.74 -11.98 -0.35
C ASP A 182 8.47 -10.84 -1.05
N GLY A 183 8.21 -10.68 -2.34
CA GLY A 183 8.74 -9.58 -3.15
C GLY A 183 8.12 -8.22 -2.83
N GLY A 184 6.99 -8.17 -2.15
CA GLY A 184 6.28 -6.92 -1.87
C GLY A 184 5.80 -6.21 -3.16
N ASN A 185 5.34 -6.98 -4.14
CA ASN A 185 5.12 -6.51 -5.52
C ASN A 185 4.15 -5.33 -5.61
N HIS A 186 3.22 -5.20 -4.67
CA HIS A 186 2.24 -4.12 -4.64
C HIS A 186 2.49 -3.07 -3.55
N LEU A 187 3.56 -3.15 -2.76
CA LEU A 187 3.82 -2.20 -1.67
C LEU A 187 3.92 -0.76 -2.17
N ALA A 188 4.49 -0.54 -3.36
CA ALA A 188 4.55 0.80 -3.95
C ALA A 188 3.15 1.35 -4.27
N ALA A 189 2.24 0.52 -4.76
CA ALA A 189 0.85 0.91 -5.03
C ALA A 189 0.07 1.17 -3.73
N VAL A 190 0.25 0.32 -2.70
CA VAL A 190 -0.30 0.54 -1.35
C VAL A 190 0.18 1.86 -0.76
N GLN A 191 1.47 2.17 -0.89
CA GLN A 191 2.03 3.43 -0.42
C GLN A 191 1.50 4.63 -1.19
N ALA A 192 1.30 4.51 -2.51
CA ALA A 192 0.72 5.56 -3.33
C ALA A 192 -0.75 5.83 -2.95
N ASP A 193 -1.54 4.78 -2.70
CA ASP A 193 -2.91 4.93 -2.20
C ASP A 193 -2.94 5.62 -0.83
N PHE A 194 -2.07 5.21 0.10
CA PHE A 194 -1.93 5.86 1.41
C PHE A 194 -1.62 7.36 1.28
N ALA A 195 -0.68 7.72 0.40
CA ALA A 195 -0.31 9.12 0.17
C ALA A 195 -1.48 9.93 -0.44
N ASP A 196 -2.20 9.35 -1.41
CA ASP A 196 -3.38 9.96 -2.02
C ASP A 196 -4.49 10.21 -0.98
N VAL A 197 -4.80 9.21 -0.16
CA VAL A 197 -5.80 9.30 0.91
C VAL A 197 -5.42 10.36 1.95
N SER A 198 -4.15 10.38 2.37
CA SER A 198 -3.62 11.36 3.32
C SER A 198 -3.71 12.78 2.77
N SER A 199 -3.44 12.98 1.47
CA SER A 199 -3.54 14.28 0.81
C SER A 199 -4.98 14.83 0.78
N LYS A 200 -5.99 13.95 0.82
CA LYS A 200 -7.42 14.30 0.91
C LYS A 200 -7.87 14.66 2.33
N GLY A 201 -6.95 14.61 3.31
CA GLY A 201 -7.27 14.90 4.71
C GLY A 201 -8.16 13.85 5.37
N PHE A 202 -8.13 12.60 4.90
CA PHE A 202 -8.82 11.51 5.58
C PHE A 202 -7.97 11.07 6.78
N ASN A 203 -8.61 10.86 7.93
CA ASN A 203 -7.95 10.63 9.21
C ASN A 203 -8.53 9.43 9.98
N GLY A 204 -9.24 8.54 9.30
CA GLY A 204 -9.83 7.35 9.92
C GLY A 204 -10.38 6.37 8.90
N THR A 205 -10.45 5.11 9.32
CA THR A 205 -10.96 3.99 8.54
C THR A 205 -12.14 3.31 9.25
N PRO A 206 -13.08 2.77 8.49
CA PRO A 206 -13.25 2.99 7.07
C PRO A 206 -13.74 4.42 6.77
N THR A 207 -13.34 4.98 5.63
CA THR A 207 -13.94 6.19 5.08
C THR A 207 -14.54 5.84 3.73
N PHE A 208 -15.73 6.35 3.45
CA PHE A 208 -16.43 6.12 2.18
C PHE A 208 -16.71 7.44 1.48
N VAL A 209 -16.69 7.42 0.14
CA VAL A 209 -17.14 8.53 -0.70
C VAL A 209 -18.19 7.98 -1.67
N ILE A 210 -19.40 8.55 -1.60
CA ILE A 210 -20.57 8.21 -2.43
C ILE A 210 -21.10 9.52 -3.04
N GLY A 211 -20.91 9.69 -4.35
CA GLY A 211 -21.17 10.98 -4.98
C GLY A 211 -20.33 12.09 -4.33
N THR A 212 -21.00 13.07 -3.70
CA THR A 212 -20.37 14.17 -2.95
C THR A 212 -20.32 13.93 -1.44
N GLN A 213 -20.94 12.86 -0.96
CA GLN A 213 -21.02 12.58 0.46
C GLN A 213 -19.82 11.77 0.95
N ARG A 214 -19.30 12.15 2.13
CA ARG A 214 -18.27 11.39 2.86
C ARG A 214 -18.89 10.81 4.12
N ILE A 215 -18.76 9.50 4.30
CA ILE A 215 -19.18 8.75 5.48
C ILE A 215 -17.92 8.22 6.15
N VAL A 216 -17.81 8.35 7.47
CA VAL A 216 -16.67 7.87 8.27
C VAL A 216 -17.15 6.83 9.26
N GLY A 217 -16.44 5.71 9.34
CA GLY A 217 -16.74 4.59 10.23
C GLY A 217 -17.81 3.65 9.66
N ALA A 218 -18.00 2.51 10.35
CA ALA A 218 -19.04 1.53 10.06
C ALA A 218 -20.40 2.05 10.55
N GLN A 219 -20.95 3.02 9.83
CA GLN A 219 -22.28 3.56 10.12
C GLN A 219 -23.36 2.49 9.84
N PRO A 220 -24.58 2.62 10.41
CA PRO A 220 -25.69 1.75 10.07
C PRO A 220 -26.02 1.76 8.57
N PHE A 221 -26.60 0.64 8.07
CA PHE A 221 -26.92 0.46 6.66
C PHE A 221 -27.77 1.60 6.10
N GLU A 222 -28.71 2.13 6.89
CA GLU A 222 -29.62 3.22 6.49
C GLU A 222 -28.88 4.51 6.09
N VAL A 223 -27.69 4.75 6.68
CA VAL A 223 -26.84 5.91 6.32
C VAL A 223 -26.28 5.73 4.90
N PHE A 224 -25.79 4.52 4.60
CA PHE A 224 -25.31 4.19 3.25
C PHE A 224 -26.46 4.19 2.24
N GLN A 225 -27.61 3.62 2.60
CA GLN A 225 -28.80 3.61 1.79
C GLN A 225 -29.20 5.03 1.38
N ALA A 226 -29.32 5.94 2.33
CA ALA A 226 -29.67 7.34 2.03
C ALA A 226 -28.67 8.01 1.07
N ALA A 227 -27.37 7.78 1.26
CA ALA A 227 -26.34 8.33 0.40
C ALA A 227 -26.37 7.73 -1.03
N ILE A 228 -26.59 6.42 -1.13
CA ILE A 228 -26.71 5.72 -2.41
C ILE A 228 -27.95 6.20 -3.18
N GLU A 229 -29.11 6.26 -2.52
CA GLU A 229 -30.35 6.70 -3.15
C GLU A 229 -30.26 8.17 -3.61
N ALA A 230 -29.64 9.04 -2.81
CA ALA A 230 -29.37 10.42 -3.23
C ALA A 230 -28.46 10.48 -4.46
N ALA A 231 -27.41 9.62 -4.52
CA ALA A 231 -26.53 9.56 -5.69
C ALA A 231 -27.21 8.99 -6.94
N LEU A 232 -28.12 8.02 -6.78
CA LEU A 232 -28.92 7.46 -7.88
C LEU A 232 -29.90 8.49 -8.46
N ALA A 233 -30.48 9.35 -7.62
CA ALA A 233 -31.42 10.38 -8.05
C ALA A 233 -30.80 11.47 -8.93
N THR A 234 -29.45 11.54 -8.99
CA THR A 234 -28.70 12.52 -9.79
C THR A 234 -28.16 11.96 -11.12
N LYS A 235 -28.48 10.68 -11.44
CA LYS A 235 -28.02 9.98 -12.64
C LYS A 235 -29.12 9.83 -13.66
#